data_72ec8b2542db93531556a9d34f481187
#
_entry.id   72ec8b2542db93531556a9d34f481187
#
_cell.length_a   1.000
_cell.length_b   1.000
_cell.length_c   1.000
_cell.angle_alpha   90.00
_cell.angle_beta   90.00
_cell.angle_gamma   90.00
#
_symmetry.space_group_name_H-M   'P 1'
#
loop_
_entity.id
_entity.type
_entity.pdbx_description
1 polymer ?
#
loop_
_entity_poly.entity_id
_entity_poly.type
_entity_poly.pdbx_seq_one_letter_code
_entity_poly.pdbx_strand_id
1 'polypeptide(L)'
;MELITVRELFKNTKDYAGKSIEVGGWVRSVRASKAFGFIVLSDGTYFSPLQIVYHDTLENFAEISKINVGAALIVRGTLVETPEAKQPFELQAEEVTVEGASTPDYPLQKKRHTLEYLRTMTHLRPRTNTFQAVFRVRSLAAYAIHRFFQERGFVYVHTPLITGSDCEGAGEMFQVTTLDLNNVPHKEDGSVDYSKDFFNKPTNLTVSGQLNGETYAMAFRNIYTFGPTFRAENSNTTRHAAEFWMIEPEIAFADLSDDMRLAEDMIKYIISYVLENAPEQMAFFNQFVDKGLLERLHHVLTSDFGHATYTEAIELLEPHNDSFDYPVHWGSDLQTEHERFLTETIFKRPVFVTDYPKEIKAFYMKLNPDGKTVAAMDCLVPGIGEIIGGSQREDDYDTLVARMKELGLKEEDYGFYLDLRKYGTARHAGFGLGFERCVMYLTGMANIRDVIPFPRTVNNCDL
;
A
#
# COMPACT_ATOMS: atom_id res chain seq x y z
N MET A 1 13.97 27.27 -23.49
CA MET A 1 14.97 26.39 -22.87
C MET A 1 14.18 25.26 -22.19
N GLU A 2 14.70 24.05 -22.13
CA GLU A 2 14.02 22.95 -21.43
C GLU A 2 14.21 23.13 -19.91
N LEU A 3 13.13 23.00 -19.12
CA LEU A 3 13.19 23.11 -17.65
C LEU A 3 13.99 21.92 -17.09
N ILE A 4 15.04 22.24 -16.33
CA ILE A 4 15.86 21.23 -15.64
C ILE A 4 15.17 20.85 -14.31
N THR A 5 15.07 19.55 -14.01
CA THR A 5 14.48 19.09 -12.75
C THR A 5 15.44 19.25 -11.58
N VAL A 6 14.89 19.48 -10.39
CA VAL A 6 15.70 19.54 -9.13
C VAL A 6 16.45 18.23 -8.92
N ARG A 7 15.85 17.08 -9.28
CA ARG A 7 16.51 15.77 -9.23
C ARG A 7 17.75 15.72 -10.10
N GLU A 8 17.69 16.26 -11.30
CA GLU A 8 18.82 16.31 -12.24
C GLU A 8 19.96 17.14 -11.66
N LEU A 9 19.66 18.29 -11.06
CA LEU A 9 20.67 19.14 -10.41
C LEU A 9 21.40 18.43 -9.27
N PHE A 10 20.67 17.70 -8.41
CA PHE A 10 21.27 16.95 -7.30
C PHE A 10 22.11 15.74 -7.78
N LYS A 11 21.72 15.10 -8.89
CA LYS A 11 22.47 13.94 -9.42
C LYS A 11 23.70 14.34 -10.21
N ASN A 12 23.64 15.43 -10.94
CA ASN A 12 24.64 15.82 -11.93
C ASN A 12 25.08 17.30 -11.71
N THR A 13 25.26 17.73 -10.45
CA THR A 13 25.56 19.10 -10.06
C THR A 13 26.72 19.70 -10.90
N LYS A 14 27.81 18.92 -11.09
CA LYS A 14 29.01 19.38 -11.83
C LYS A 14 28.72 19.72 -13.29
N ASP A 15 27.72 19.11 -13.90
CA ASP A 15 27.36 19.36 -15.29
C ASP A 15 26.65 20.70 -15.46
N TYR A 16 26.09 21.25 -14.39
CA TYR A 16 25.33 22.49 -14.37
C TYR A 16 26.01 23.65 -13.62
N ALA A 17 27.01 23.36 -12.82
CA ALA A 17 27.74 24.39 -12.05
C ALA A 17 28.32 25.46 -12.96
N GLY A 18 28.06 26.73 -12.66
CA GLY A 18 28.49 27.89 -13.44
C GLY A 18 27.68 28.14 -14.72
N LYS A 19 26.65 27.32 -15.01
CA LYS A 19 25.80 27.52 -16.19
C LYS A 19 24.50 28.21 -15.83
N SER A 20 23.98 29.00 -16.78
CA SER A 20 22.62 29.52 -16.70
C SER A 20 21.63 28.45 -17.10
N ILE A 21 20.66 28.17 -16.21
CA ILE A 21 19.64 27.12 -16.35
C ILE A 21 18.25 27.68 -16.03
N GLU A 22 17.21 26.96 -16.47
CA GLU A 22 15.83 27.24 -16.07
C GLU A 22 15.27 26.09 -15.24
N VAL A 23 14.58 26.43 -14.14
CA VAL A 23 13.88 25.48 -13.28
C VAL A 23 12.47 25.97 -13.02
N GLY A 24 11.51 25.04 -12.95
CA GLY A 24 10.13 25.32 -12.54
C GLY A 24 9.79 24.65 -11.21
N GLY A 25 8.91 25.23 -10.42
CA GLY A 25 8.45 24.59 -9.18
C GLY A 25 7.58 25.47 -8.32
N TRP A 26 7.25 24.96 -7.13
CA TRP A 26 6.37 25.63 -6.17
C TRP A 26 7.15 26.16 -4.99
N VAL A 27 6.79 27.36 -4.56
CA VAL A 27 7.38 28.06 -3.42
C VAL A 27 7.00 27.35 -2.11
N ARG A 28 8.02 26.91 -1.36
CA ARG A 28 7.89 26.32 -0.02
C ARG A 28 8.11 27.35 1.09
N SER A 29 8.97 28.30 0.87
CA SER A 29 9.16 29.44 1.76
C SER A 29 9.89 30.58 1.04
N VAL A 30 9.64 31.78 1.51
CA VAL A 30 10.34 33.02 1.07
C VAL A 30 10.89 33.69 2.29
N ARG A 31 12.09 34.26 2.14
CA ARG A 31 12.70 35.18 3.11
C ARG A 31 13.26 36.35 2.33
N ALA A 32 12.75 37.56 2.58
CA ALA A 32 13.19 38.76 1.90
C ALA A 32 13.96 39.68 2.88
N SER A 33 14.99 40.35 2.40
CA SER A 33 15.66 41.47 3.04
C SER A 33 15.59 42.70 2.12
N LYS A 34 16.26 43.78 2.47
CA LYS A 34 16.19 45.02 1.69
C LYS A 34 16.85 44.92 0.30
N ALA A 35 17.91 44.11 0.16
CA ALA A 35 18.71 44.03 -1.05
C ALA A 35 18.72 42.65 -1.70
N PHE A 36 18.29 41.62 -0.99
CA PHE A 36 18.26 40.24 -1.52
C PHE A 36 17.24 39.36 -0.77
N GLY A 37 16.95 38.21 -1.28
CA GLY A 37 16.10 37.24 -0.62
C GLY A 37 16.38 35.79 -1.02
N PHE A 38 15.71 34.87 -0.34
CA PHE A 38 15.80 33.44 -0.57
C PHE A 38 14.42 32.86 -0.84
N ILE A 39 14.33 32.03 -1.86
CA ILE A 39 13.18 31.20 -2.12
C ILE A 39 13.60 29.74 -1.98
N VAL A 40 12.82 28.95 -1.26
CA VAL A 40 12.93 27.49 -1.26
C VAL A 40 11.90 26.97 -2.25
N LEU A 41 12.38 26.38 -3.35
CA LEU A 41 11.56 25.87 -4.44
C LEU A 41 11.58 24.34 -4.48
N SER A 42 10.43 23.72 -4.69
CA SER A 42 10.30 22.28 -4.91
C SER A 42 9.53 22.00 -6.17
N ASP A 43 10.08 21.18 -7.06
CA ASP A 43 9.39 20.66 -8.25
C ASP A 43 8.78 19.25 -8.03
N GLY A 44 8.95 18.68 -6.82
CA GLY A 44 8.47 17.34 -6.48
C GLY A 44 9.31 16.18 -7.04
N THR A 45 10.33 16.45 -7.85
CA THR A 45 11.16 15.40 -8.46
C THR A 45 12.24 14.87 -7.51
N TYR A 46 12.62 15.68 -6.52
CA TYR A 46 13.59 15.33 -5.48
C TYR A 46 13.09 15.71 -4.10
N PHE A 47 13.56 15.02 -3.05
CA PHE A 47 13.07 15.27 -1.69
C PHE A 47 13.61 16.58 -1.10
N SER A 48 14.92 16.84 -1.30
CA SER A 48 15.53 18.09 -0.91
C SER A 48 15.16 19.20 -1.91
N PRO A 49 14.66 20.36 -1.44
CA PRO A 49 14.29 21.46 -2.31
C PRO A 49 15.51 22.25 -2.81
N LEU A 50 15.33 23.03 -3.87
CA LEU A 50 16.31 23.96 -4.38
C LEU A 50 16.23 25.31 -3.63
N GLN A 51 17.38 25.84 -3.20
CA GLN A 51 17.48 27.21 -2.74
C GLN A 51 17.76 28.15 -3.91
N ILE A 52 16.98 29.19 -4.01
CA ILE A 52 17.15 30.28 -4.98
C ILE A 52 17.52 31.53 -4.22
N VAL A 53 18.55 32.24 -4.68
CA VAL A 53 18.94 33.55 -4.20
C VAL A 53 18.55 34.58 -5.26
N TYR A 54 17.89 35.65 -4.85
CA TYR A 54 17.50 36.74 -5.74
C TYR A 54 17.90 38.09 -5.13
N HIS A 55 18.22 39.06 -5.99
CA HIS A 55 18.73 40.38 -5.60
C HIS A 55 17.79 41.49 -6.09
N ASP A 56 17.96 42.70 -5.53
CA ASP A 56 17.21 43.90 -5.86
C ASP A 56 17.45 44.40 -7.33
N THR A 57 18.36 43.76 -8.02
CA THR A 57 18.58 43.94 -9.47
C THR A 57 17.50 43.30 -10.33
N LEU A 58 16.64 42.43 -9.79
CA LEU A 58 15.50 41.87 -10.55
C LEU A 58 14.45 42.97 -10.79
N GLU A 59 13.93 43.04 -12.03
CA GLU A 59 12.88 44.02 -12.40
C GLU A 59 11.64 43.91 -11.51
N ASN A 60 11.26 42.69 -11.11
CA ASN A 60 10.09 42.40 -10.28
C ASN A 60 10.44 42.04 -8.83
N PHE A 61 11.58 42.50 -8.31
CA PHE A 61 12.05 42.24 -6.92
C PHE A 61 10.98 42.49 -5.87
N ALA A 62 10.26 43.62 -5.98
CA ALA A 62 9.23 44.02 -5.03
C ALA A 62 8.02 43.05 -5.02
N GLU A 63 7.67 42.45 -6.17
CA GLU A 63 6.65 41.44 -6.32
C GLU A 63 7.14 40.12 -5.72
N ILE A 64 8.31 39.62 -6.12
CA ILE A 64 8.89 38.36 -5.68
C ILE A 64 9.12 38.36 -4.16
N SER A 65 9.50 39.47 -3.57
CA SER A 65 9.68 39.60 -2.12
C SER A 65 8.39 39.44 -1.30
N LYS A 66 7.23 39.54 -1.93
CA LYS A 66 5.89 39.40 -1.32
C LYS A 66 5.14 38.17 -1.76
N ILE A 67 5.79 37.27 -2.52
CA ILE A 67 5.12 36.10 -3.07
C ILE A 67 4.69 35.14 -1.96
N ASN A 68 3.51 34.56 -2.10
CA ASN A 68 3.00 33.61 -1.12
C ASN A 68 3.55 32.19 -1.32
N VAL A 69 3.60 31.42 -0.24
CA VAL A 69 3.85 29.97 -0.28
C VAL A 69 2.80 29.31 -1.19
N GLY A 70 3.22 28.32 -1.96
CA GLY A 70 2.38 27.62 -2.91
C GLY A 70 2.32 28.23 -4.31
N ALA A 71 2.86 29.43 -4.54
CA ALA A 71 2.97 30.00 -5.87
C ALA A 71 3.88 29.14 -6.77
N ALA A 72 3.56 29.09 -8.05
CA ALA A 72 4.36 28.41 -9.07
C ALA A 72 5.28 29.43 -9.76
N LEU A 73 6.56 29.11 -9.88
CA LEU A 73 7.58 29.95 -10.49
C LEU A 73 8.35 29.21 -11.58
N ILE A 74 8.78 29.96 -12.60
CA ILE A 74 9.91 29.59 -13.45
C ILE A 74 11.06 30.56 -13.10
N VAL A 75 12.24 30.01 -12.86
CA VAL A 75 13.43 30.77 -12.50
C VAL A 75 14.56 30.43 -13.44
N ARG A 76 15.11 31.46 -14.10
CA ARG A 76 16.35 31.38 -14.85
C ARG A 76 17.47 32.00 -14.01
N GLY A 77 18.62 31.32 -13.95
CA GLY A 77 19.75 31.79 -13.18
C GLY A 77 20.97 30.90 -13.29
N THR A 78 22.05 31.33 -12.67
CA THR A 78 23.33 30.58 -12.65
C THR A 78 23.38 29.66 -11.43
N LEU A 79 23.67 28.37 -11.63
CA LEU A 79 23.88 27.40 -10.55
C LEU A 79 25.27 27.61 -9.94
N VAL A 80 25.31 27.81 -8.61
CA VAL A 80 26.56 28.06 -7.86
C VAL A 80 26.71 26.99 -6.78
N GLU A 81 27.87 26.31 -6.79
CA GLU A 81 28.21 25.35 -5.73
C GLU A 81 28.48 26.08 -4.40
N THR A 82 27.97 25.54 -3.32
CA THR A 82 28.09 26.10 -1.95
C THR A 82 28.55 25.04 -0.95
N PRO A 83 29.80 24.50 -1.10
CA PRO A 83 30.28 23.35 -0.33
C PRO A 83 30.33 23.58 1.18
N GLU A 84 30.47 24.84 1.62
CA GLU A 84 30.49 25.20 3.03
C GLU A 84 29.08 25.48 3.61
N ALA A 85 28.03 25.49 2.79
CA ALA A 85 26.67 25.71 3.23
C ALA A 85 25.96 24.39 3.54
N LYS A 86 24.77 24.49 4.13
CA LYS A 86 23.91 23.31 4.41
C LYS A 86 23.47 22.60 3.13
N GLN A 87 23.19 23.36 2.07
CA GLN A 87 22.85 22.85 0.75
C GLN A 87 24.10 22.82 -0.13
N PRO A 88 24.25 21.84 -1.04
CA PRO A 88 25.46 21.68 -1.87
C PRO A 88 25.60 22.77 -2.95
N PHE A 89 24.51 23.40 -3.33
CA PHE A 89 24.43 24.47 -4.35
C PHE A 89 23.22 25.34 -4.15
N GLU A 90 23.21 26.47 -4.85
CA GLU A 90 22.04 27.37 -4.96
C GLU A 90 21.94 27.96 -6.37
N LEU A 91 20.74 28.41 -6.74
CA LEU A 91 20.50 29.09 -8.01
C LEU A 91 20.49 30.61 -7.78
N GLN A 92 21.45 31.32 -8.36
CA GLN A 92 21.48 32.79 -8.39
C GLN A 92 20.55 33.27 -9.49
N ALA A 93 19.39 33.81 -9.10
CA ALA A 93 18.33 34.18 -10.04
C ALA A 93 18.69 35.41 -10.86
N GLU A 94 18.53 35.30 -12.17
CA GLU A 94 18.66 36.35 -13.16
C GLU A 94 17.28 36.84 -13.61
N GLU A 95 16.30 35.95 -13.64
CA GLU A 95 14.91 36.20 -14.03
C GLU A 95 13.98 35.27 -13.22
N VAL A 96 12.87 35.82 -12.74
CA VAL A 96 11.83 35.06 -12.04
C VAL A 96 10.48 35.40 -12.65
N THR A 97 9.83 34.38 -13.20
CA THR A 97 8.47 34.49 -13.75
C THR A 97 7.47 33.82 -12.82
N VAL A 98 6.40 34.51 -12.48
CA VAL A 98 5.28 33.96 -11.72
C VAL A 98 4.31 33.28 -12.71
N GLU A 99 4.35 31.94 -12.77
CA GLU A 99 3.42 31.14 -13.57
C GLU A 99 2.02 31.10 -12.95
N GLY A 100 1.95 30.98 -11.63
CA GLY A 100 0.71 30.94 -10.89
C GLY A 100 0.85 31.54 -9.51
N ALA A 101 0.12 32.61 -9.22
CA ALA A 101 0.09 33.22 -7.91
C ALA A 101 -0.65 32.34 -6.90
N SER A 102 -0.25 32.44 -5.63
CA SER A 102 -0.96 31.83 -4.50
C SER A 102 -1.54 32.92 -3.62
N THR A 103 -2.74 32.69 -3.09
CA THR A 103 -3.44 33.64 -2.23
C THR A 103 -2.99 33.53 -0.77
N PRO A 104 -3.16 34.59 0.06
CA PRO A 104 -2.73 34.56 1.46
C PRO A 104 -3.43 33.54 2.34
N ASP A 105 -4.60 33.06 1.93
CA ASP A 105 -5.39 32.04 2.61
C ASP A 105 -4.97 30.59 2.28
N TYR A 106 -3.89 30.42 1.50
CA TYR A 106 -3.33 29.08 1.21
C TYR A 106 -3.10 28.29 2.52
N PRO A 107 -3.74 27.09 2.68
CA PRO A 107 -3.84 26.46 3.99
C PRO A 107 -2.52 25.85 4.50
N LEU A 108 -1.60 25.48 3.59
CA LEU A 108 -0.33 24.84 3.94
C LEU A 108 0.76 25.89 4.18
N GLN A 109 0.55 26.72 5.18
CA GLN A 109 1.52 27.73 5.61
C GLN A 109 2.76 27.08 6.25
N LYS A 110 3.85 27.87 6.41
CA LYS A 110 5.12 27.43 7.01
C LYS A 110 4.96 27.15 8.51
N LYS A 111 4.24 26.09 8.86
CA LYS A 111 4.07 25.56 10.23
C LYS A 111 3.90 24.05 10.17
N ARG A 112 4.05 23.38 11.31
CA ARG A 112 3.73 21.96 11.39
C ARG A 112 2.21 21.80 11.37
N HIS A 113 1.74 20.92 10.49
CA HIS A 113 0.33 20.49 10.39
C HIS A 113 0.18 19.08 10.95
N THR A 114 -0.94 18.81 11.63
CA THR A 114 -1.28 17.46 12.06
C THR A 114 -1.76 16.63 10.88
N LEU A 115 -1.64 15.30 10.97
CA LEU A 115 -2.13 14.40 9.92
C LEU A 115 -3.65 14.49 9.78
N GLU A 116 -4.38 14.65 10.89
CA GLU A 116 -5.84 14.85 10.91
C GLU A 116 -6.24 16.08 10.09
N TYR A 117 -5.56 17.21 10.29
CA TYR A 117 -5.79 18.41 9.50
C TYR A 117 -5.49 18.17 8.02
N LEU A 118 -4.40 17.49 7.69
CA LEU A 118 -4.03 17.20 6.30
C LEU A 118 -5.00 16.22 5.61
N ARG A 119 -5.71 15.38 6.35
CA ARG A 119 -6.79 14.53 5.81
C ARG A 119 -7.99 15.33 5.32
N THR A 120 -8.23 16.53 5.84
CA THR A 120 -9.32 17.39 5.36
C THR A 120 -9.03 18.07 4.02
N MET A 121 -7.81 17.93 3.49
CA MET A 121 -7.39 18.50 2.22
C MET A 121 -6.47 17.55 1.44
N THR A 122 -6.98 16.37 1.12
CA THR A 122 -6.24 15.30 0.44
C THR A 122 -5.62 15.75 -0.88
N HIS A 123 -6.25 16.68 -1.60
CA HIS A 123 -5.76 17.28 -2.87
C HIS A 123 -4.56 18.22 -2.70
N LEU A 124 -4.33 18.79 -1.51
CA LEU A 124 -3.19 19.69 -1.25
C LEU A 124 -2.08 19.05 -0.41
N ARG A 125 -2.41 18.05 0.43
CA ARG A 125 -1.41 17.43 1.30
C ARG A 125 -0.18 16.85 0.59
N PRO A 126 -0.22 16.43 -0.69
CA PRO A 126 0.98 16.01 -1.42
C PRO A 126 2.06 17.08 -1.53
N ARG A 127 1.71 18.34 -1.32
CA ARG A 127 2.67 19.46 -1.29
C ARG A 127 3.47 19.55 0.02
N THR A 128 3.18 18.70 1.02
CA THR A 128 3.97 18.61 2.28
C THR A 128 5.11 17.62 2.16
N ASN A 129 6.19 17.79 2.93
CA ASN A 129 7.32 16.85 2.93
C ASN A 129 6.88 15.42 3.30
N THR A 130 6.01 15.30 4.32
CA THR A 130 5.51 14.00 4.77
C THR A 130 4.85 13.23 3.63
N PHE A 131 3.92 13.86 2.92
CA PHE A 131 3.18 13.16 1.86
C PHE A 131 3.97 13.04 0.56
N GLN A 132 4.91 13.94 0.28
CA GLN A 132 5.89 13.71 -0.80
C GLN A 132 6.73 12.47 -0.52
N ALA A 133 7.18 12.28 0.72
CA ALA A 133 7.92 11.09 1.11
C ALA A 133 7.04 9.82 1.02
N VAL A 134 5.83 9.83 1.60
CA VAL A 134 4.91 8.69 1.59
C VAL A 134 4.60 8.24 0.16
N PHE A 135 4.17 9.15 -0.70
CA PHE A 135 3.76 8.76 -2.05
C PHE A 135 4.94 8.44 -2.98
N ARG A 136 6.14 8.96 -2.69
CA ARG A 136 7.36 8.51 -3.36
C ARG A 136 7.70 7.07 -2.98
N VAL A 137 7.68 6.73 -1.69
CA VAL A 137 7.91 5.36 -1.22
C VAL A 137 6.82 4.41 -1.73
N ARG A 138 5.54 4.82 -1.70
CA ARG A 138 4.43 4.04 -2.29
C ARG A 138 4.69 3.72 -3.76
N SER A 139 5.08 4.70 -4.56
CA SER A 139 5.40 4.52 -5.98
C SER A 139 6.57 3.56 -6.21
N LEU A 140 7.65 3.70 -5.42
CA LEU A 140 8.81 2.81 -5.51
C LEU A 140 8.49 1.38 -5.07
N ALA A 141 7.70 1.21 -4.01
CA ALA A 141 7.25 -0.10 -3.54
C ALA A 141 6.40 -0.82 -4.61
N ALA A 142 5.48 -0.11 -5.27
CA ALA A 142 4.69 -0.67 -6.36
C ALA A 142 5.59 -1.15 -7.52
N TYR A 143 6.56 -0.34 -7.92
CA TYR A 143 7.52 -0.73 -8.95
C TYR A 143 8.37 -1.92 -8.51
N ALA A 144 8.85 -1.95 -7.27
CA ALA A 144 9.62 -3.05 -6.71
C ALA A 144 8.84 -4.37 -6.76
N ILE A 145 7.55 -4.35 -6.44
CA ILE A 145 6.66 -5.52 -6.51
C ILE A 145 6.55 -6.04 -7.95
N HIS A 146 6.25 -5.16 -8.91
CA HIS A 146 6.20 -5.56 -10.31
C HIS A 146 7.54 -6.12 -10.78
N ARG A 147 8.64 -5.47 -10.44
CA ARG A 147 9.98 -5.92 -10.80
C ARG A 147 10.30 -7.29 -10.20
N PHE A 148 10.00 -7.50 -8.91
CA PHE A 148 10.21 -8.77 -8.22
C PHE A 148 9.56 -9.94 -8.94
N PHE A 149 8.30 -9.81 -9.32
CA PHE A 149 7.55 -10.87 -9.99
C PHE A 149 7.96 -11.03 -11.46
N GLN A 150 8.11 -9.93 -12.20
CA GLN A 150 8.47 -10.00 -13.63
C GLN A 150 9.86 -10.61 -13.85
N GLU A 151 10.86 -10.26 -13.05
CA GLU A 151 12.20 -10.83 -13.13
C GLU A 151 12.22 -12.34 -12.77
N ARG A 152 11.20 -12.84 -12.09
CA ARG A 152 11.01 -14.26 -11.76
C ARG A 152 10.10 -15.01 -12.72
N GLY A 153 9.69 -14.35 -13.81
CA GLY A 153 8.88 -14.97 -14.86
C GLY A 153 7.40 -15.12 -14.52
N PHE A 154 6.90 -14.41 -13.52
CA PHE A 154 5.47 -14.36 -13.24
C PHE A 154 4.71 -13.55 -14.28
N VAL A 155 3.49 -13.97 -14.58
CA VAL A 155 2.57 -13.24 -15.45
C VAL A 155 1.66 -12.35 -14.62
N TYR A 156 1.61 -11.06 -14.93
CA TYR A 156 0.66 -10.12 -14.33
C TYR A 156 -0.71 -10.30 -14.95
N VAL A 157 -1.73 -10.56 -14.14
CA VAL A 157 -3.11 -10.83 -14.59
C VAL A 157 -4.06 -9.79 -14.05
N HIS A 158 -4.88 -9.21 -14.92
CA HIS A 158 -6.04 -8.39 -14.53
C HIS A 158 -7.23 -9.29 -14.27
N THR A 159 -7.66 -9.35 -13.01
CA THR A 159 -8.90 -10.02 -12.62
C THR A 159 -10.07 -9.03 -12.60
N PRO A 160 -11.32 -9.50 -12.77
CA PRO A 160 -12.47 -8.61 -12.78
C PRO A 160 -12.65 -7.85 -11.47
N LEU A 161 -12.92 -6.55 -11.55
CA LEU A 161 -13.33 -5.74 -10.39
C LEU A 161 -14.81 -5.86 -10.10
N ILE A 162 -15.64 -6.09 -11.13
CA ILE A 162 -17.07 -6.38 -11.00
C ILE A 162 -17.24 -7.87 -11.12
N THR A 163 -17.79 -8.51 -10.09
CA THR A 163 -17.91 -9.96 -10.00
C THR A 163 -19.31 -10.39 -9.56
N GLY A 164 -19.71 -11.60 -9.97
CA GLY A 164 -20.90 -12.28 -9.46
C GLY A 164 -20.60 -13.31 -8.39
N SER A 165 -19.34 -13.48 -7.98
CA SER A 165 -18.91 -14.45 -6.96
C SER A 165 -18.24 -13.76 -5.77
N ASP A 166 -18.41 -14.32 -4.58
CA ASP A 166 -17.72 -13.88 -3.35
C ASP A 166 -16.51 -14.79 -3.09
N CYS A 167 -15.30 -14.25 -3.17
CA CYS A 167 -14.07 -15.00 -2.95
C CYS A 167 -13.95 -15.54 -1.53
N GLU A 168 -14.42 -14.80 -0.54
CA GLU A 168 -14.28 -15.15 0.88
C GLU A 168 -15.51 -15.93 1.41
N GLY A 169 -16.62 -15.91 0.66
CA GLY A 169 -17.85 -16.63 0.98
C GLY A 169 -18.71 -16.02 2.08
N ALA A 170 -18.29 -14.86 2.65
CA ALA A 170 -19.01 -14.12 3.69
C ALA A 170 -18.66 -12.63 3.70
N GLY A 171 -18.09 -12.12 2.60
CA GLY A 171 -17.63 -10.75 2.51
C GLY A 171 -18.78 -9.75 2.42
N GLU A 172 -18.71 -8.65 3.16
CA GLU A 172 -19.58 -7.50 2.93
C GLU A 172 -19.12 -6.79 1.66
N MET A 173 -19.87 -6.97 0.57
CA MET A 173 -19.52 -6.46 -0.76
C MET A 173 -20.34 -5.23 -1.12
N PHE A 174 -19.71 -4.25 -1.78
CA PHE A 174 -20.43 -3.16 -2.43
C PHE A 174 -21.17 -3.69 -3.66
N GLN A 175 -22.48 -3.46 -3.74
CA GLN A 175 -23.27 -3.85 -4.89
C GLN A 175 -23.05 -2.88 -6.06
N VAL A 176 -22.92 -3.43 -7.26
CA VAL A 176 -22.87 -2.68 -8.53
C VAL A 176 -24.16 -2.88 -9.27
N THR A 177 -24.92 -1.80 -9.51
CA THR A 177 -26.20 -1.85 -10.19
C THR A 177 -26.45 -0.58 -11.02
N THR A 178 -27.20 -0.72 -12.11
CA THR A 178 -27.74 0.38 -12.92
C THR A 178 -29.25 0.56 -12.73
N LEU A 179 -29.85 -0.20 -11.83
CA LEU A 179 -31.27 -0.05 -11.50
C LEU A 179 -31.53 1.31 -10.83
N ASP A 180 -32.66 1.92 -11.14
CA ASP A 180 -33.10 3.13 -10.43
C ASP A 180 -33.53 2.77 -9.01
N LEU A 181 -32.75 3.21 -8.02
CA LEU A 181 -33.02 2.95 -6.61
C LEU A 181 -34.34 3.57 -6.09
N ASN A 182 -34.91 4.56 -6.81
CA ASN A 182 -36.22 5.12 -6.48
C ASN A 182 -37.36 4.27 -7.05
N ASN A 183 -37.09 3.38 -7.99
CA ASN A 183 -38.10 2.54 -8.66
C ASN A 183 -37.50 1.17 -9.03
N VAL A 184 -37.13 0.41 -8.00
CA VAL A 184 -36.52 -0.92 -8.17
C VAL A 184 -37.53 -1.89 -8.73
N PRO A 185 -37.27 -2.56 -9.87
CA PRO A 185 -38.17 -3.59 -10.39
C PRO A 185 -38.14 -4.84 -9.51
N HIS A 186 -39.33 -5.43 -9.28
CA HIS A 186 -39.49 -6.64 -8.48
C HIS A 186 -40.16 -7.74 -9.29
N LYS A 187 -39.82 -8.99 -8.97
CA LYS A 187 -40.51 -10.19 -9.44
C LYS A 187 -41.82 -10.40 -8.67
N GLU A 188 -42.63 -11.38 -9.09
CA GLU A 188 -43.88 -11.75 -8.43
C GLU A 188 -43.71 -12.18 -6.97
N ASP A 189 -42.55 -12.75 -6.63
CA ASP A 189 -42.18 -13.17 -5.26
C ASP A 189 -41.67 -12.02 -4.36
N GLY A 190 -41.63 -10.80 -4.89
CA GLY A 190 -41.15 -9.60 -4.19
C GLY A 190 -39.64 -9.41 -4.20
N SER A 191 -38.87 -10.34 -4.76
CA SER A 191 -37.42 -10.19 -4.93
C SER A 191 -37.09 -9.17 -6.03
N VAL A 192 -35.90 -8.57 -5.97
CA VAL A 192 -35.41 -7.65 -7.00
C VAL A 192 -35.29 -8.38 -8.35
N ASP A 193 -35.84 -7.79 -9.41
CA ASP A 193 -35.73 -8.35 -10.77
C ASP A 193 -34.41 -7.89 -11.44
N TYR A 194 -33.33 -8.57 -11.15
CA TYR A 194 -32.01 -8.30 -11.75
C TYR A 194 -31.94 -8.60 -13.26
N SER A 195 -32.97 -9.25 -13.86
CA SER A 195 -33.04 -9.38 -15.33
C SER A 195 -33.17 -8.03 -16.05
N LYS A 196 -33.50 -6.97 -15.32
CA LYS A 196 -33.57 -5.59 -15.78
C LYS A 196 -32.28 -4.80 -15.51
N ASP A 197 -31.32 -5.37 -14.79
CA ASP A 197 -30.03 -4.75 -14.53
C ASP A 197 -29.03 -5.03 -15.67
N PHE A 198 -27.92 -4.26 -15.70
CA PHE A 198 -26.93 -4.30 -16.79
C PHE A 198 -26.39 -5.70 -17.09
N PHE A 199 -26.07 -6.48 -16.06
CA PHE A 199 -25.50 -7.82 -16.18
C PHE A 199 -26.54 -8.95 -16.11
N ASN A 200 -27.82 -8.65 -16.04
CA ASN A 200 -28.92 -9.59 -15.86
C ASN A 200 -28.81 -10.48 -14.62
N LYS A 201 -28.02 -10.11 -13.65
CA LYS A 201 -27.80 -10.78 -12.37
C LYS A 201 -27.21 -9.81 -11.33
N PRO A 202 -27.31 -10.12 -10.03
CA PRO A 202 -26.63 -9.32 -9.01
C PRO A 202 -25.11 -9.37 -9.22
N THR A 203 -24.46 -8.22 -9.10
CA THR A 203 -23.01 -8.05 -9.20
C THR A 203 -22.48 -7.12 -8.12
N ASN A 204 -21.22 -7.32 -7.75
CA ASN A 204 -20.57 -6.60 -6.68
C ASN A 204 -19.16 -6.17 -7.07
N LEU A 205 -18.58 -5.25 -6.32
CA LEU A 205 -17.14 -5.00 -6.38
C LEU A 205 -16.39 -6.14 -5.67
N THR A 206 -15.29 -6.58 -6.25
CA THR A 206 -14.52 -7.73 -5.75
C THR A 206 -13.84 -7.46 -4.42
N VAL A 207 -13.76 -8.48 -3.58
CA VAL A 207 -12.97 -8.48 -2.33
C VAL A 207 -11.58 -9.08 -2.52
N SER A 208 -11.32 -9.77 -3.66
CA SER A 208 -10.04 -10.42 -4.01
C SER A 208 -10.04 -10.85 -5.47
N GLY A 209 -8.87 -10.83 -6.09
CA GLY A 209 -8.65 -11.40 -7.43
C GLY A 209 -8.26 -12.88 -7.43
N GLN A 210 -8.13 -13.52 -6.27
CA GLN A 210 -7.55 -14.85 -6.11
C GLN A 210 -8.23 -15.93 -6.95
N LEU A 211 -9.55 -16.12 -6.83
CA LEU A 211 -10.23 -17.24 -7.53
C LEU A 211 -10.07 -17.17 -9.05
N ASN A 212 -10.14 -15.97 -9.62
CA ASN A 212 -9.89 -15.75 -11.03
C ASN A 212 -8.39 -15.89 -11.37
N GLY A 213 -7.49 -15.48 -10.46
CA GLY A 213 -6.05 -15.63 -10.60
C GLY A 213 -5.63 -17.10 -10.67
N GLU A 214 -6.20 -17.96 -9.83
CA GLU A 214 -5.93 -19.40 -9.85
C GLU A 214 -6.21 -20.03 -11.21
N THR A 215 -7.21 -19.55 -11.98
CA THR A 215 -7.49 -20.06 -13.33
C THR A 215 -6.29 -19.85 -14.26
N TYR A 216 -5.60 -18.74 -14.13
CA TYR A 216 -4.41 -18.41 -14.92
C TYR A 216 -3.16 -19.13 -14.40
N ALA A 217 -3.05 -19.38 -13.11
CA ALA A 217 -1.96 -20.19 -12.54
C ALA A 217 -2.00 -21.62 -13.08
N MET A 218 -3.17 -22.18 -13.34
CA MET A 218 -3.33 -23.51 -13.98
C MET A 218 -2.92 -23.53 -15.46
N ALA A 219 -2.59 -22.39 -16.06
CA ALA A 219 -2.12 -22.29 -17.44
C ALA A 219 -0.70 -21.70 -17.54
N PHE A 220 -0.36 -20.72 -16.73
CA PHE A 220 0.91 -20.00 -16.76
C PHE A 220 1.89 -20.39 -15.64
N ARG A 221 1.48 -21.28 -14.73
CA ARG A 221 2.22 -21.75 -13.56
C ARG A 221 2.37 -20.69 -12.46
N ASN A 222 2.96 -19.55 -12.77
CA ASN A 222 3.22 -18.49 -11.81
C ASN A 222 2.58 -17.19 -12.30
N ILE A 223 1.61 -16.68 -11.53
CA ILE A 223 0.94 -15.43 -11.84
C ILE A 223 0.89 -14.54 -10.61
N TYR A 224 0.59 -13.27 -10.81
CA TYR A 224 0.19 -12.39 -9.71
C TYR A 224 -0.86 -11.38 -10.17
N THR A 225 -1.71 -10.98 -9.24
CA THR A 225 -2.56 -9.81 -9.38
C THR A 225 -1.91 -8.63 -8.63
N PHE A 226 -2.20 -7.43 -9.05
CA PHE A 226 -1.94 -6.21 -8.31
C PHE A 226 -3.04 -5.24 -8.67
N GLY A 227 -4.11 -5.24 -7.89
CA GLY A 227 -5.33 -4.52 -8.23
C GLY A 227 -6.12 -4.05 -7.02
N PRO A 228 -7.05 -3.13 -7.25
CA PRO A 228 -7.96 -2.64 -6.22
C PRO A 228 -8.91 -3.74 -5.77
N THR A 229 -9.16 -3.75 -4.47
CA THR A 229 -10.16 -4.59 -3.79
C THR A 229 -11.02 -3.72 -2.90
N PHE A 230 -12.25 -4.20 -2.62
CA PHE A 230 -13.27 -3.41 -1.97
C PHE A 230 -13.94 -4.22 -0.86
N ARG A 231 -14.09 -3.63 0.32
CA ARG A 231 -14.80 -4.24 1.46
C ARG A 231 -15.75 -3.24 2.06
N ALA A 232 -17.03 -3.61 2.20
CA ALA A 232 -18.08 -2.77 2.73
C ALA A 232 -18.24 -2.88 4.26
N GLU A 233 -17.29 -3.51 4.93
CA GLU A 233 -17.29 -3.69 6.39
C GLU A 233 -17.39 -2.34 7.11
N ASN A 234 -18.30 -2.26 8.08
CA ASN A 234 -18.46 -1.07 8.92
C ASN A 234 -17.36 -1.01 10.02
N SER A 235 -16.11 -0.96 9.58
CA SER A 235 -14.95 -0.91 10.46
C SER A 235 -14.23 0.44 10.35
N ASN A 236 -14.15 1.16 11.47
CA ASN A 236 -13.52 2.49 11.53
C ASN A 236 -12.20 2.45 12.32
N THR A 237 -11.31 1.54 11.97
CA THR A 237 -9.99 1.42 12.59
C THR A 237 -8.92 2.17 11.79
N THR A 238 -7.71 2.23 12.32
CA THR A 238 -6.54 2.81 11.64
C THR A 238 -5.99 1.93 10.51
N ARG A 239 -6.49 0.71 10.33
CA ARG A 239 -5.99 -0.30 9.40
C ARG A 239 -7.00 -0.71 8.32
N HIS A 240 -8.25 -0.22 8.38
CA HIS A 240 -9.29 -0.56 7.43
C HIS A 240 -9.62 0.60 6.50
N ALA A 241 -9.74 0.29 5.23
CA ALA A 241 -10.25 1.16 4.19
C ALA A 241 -11.24 0.35 3.34
N ALA A 242 -12.23 1.03 2.77
CA ALA A 242 -13.23 0.40 1.91
C ALA A 242 -12.69 0.06 0.51
N GLU A 243 -11.65 0.79 0.08
CA GLU A 243 -10.92 0.58 -1.16
C GLU A 243 -9.42 0.55 -0.85
N PHE A 244 -8.74 -0.51 -1.26
CA PHE A 244 -7.30 -0.72 -1.08
C PHE A 244 -6.77 -1.64 -2.17
N TRP A 245 -5.44 -1.83 -2.24
CA TRP A 245 -4.83 -2.65 -3.28
C TRP A 245 -4.26 -3.94 -2.70
N MET A 246 -4.48 -5.05 -3.40
CA MET A 246 -3.93 -6.36 -3.04
C MET A 246 -2.92 -6.82 -4.08
N ILE A 247 -1.86 -7.45 -3.59
CA ILE A 247 -0.91 -8.22 -4.39
C ILE A 247 -1.14 -9.68 -4.06
N GLU A 248 -1.54 -10.46 -5.05
CA GLU A 248 -1.98 -11.85 -4.86
C GLU A 248 -1.28 -12.76 -5.88
N PRO A 249 -0.08 -13.29 -5.57
CA PRO A 249 0.55 -14.32 -6.39
C PRO A 249 -0.14 -15.66 -6.19
N GLU A 250 -0.19 -16.46 -7.27
CA GLU A 250 -0.60 -17.86 -7.27
C GLU A 250 0.45 -18.68 -8.01
N ILE A 251 0.95 -19.75 -7.38
CA ILE A 251 2.02 -20.59 -7.88
C ILE A 251 1.57 -22.05 -7.96
N ALA A 252 1.58 -22.62 -9.17
CA ALA A 252 1.24 -24.02 -9.39
C ALA A 252 2.45 -24.93 -9.16
N PHE A 253 2.18 -26.19 -8.82
CA PHE A 253 3.15 -27.21 -8.42
C PHE A 253 3.95 -26.83 -7.16
N ALA A 254 3.35 -26.02 -6.30
CA ALA A 254 3.93 -25.51 -5.09
C ALA A 254 3.09 -25.90 -3.86
N ASP A 255 3.74 -26.01 -2.72
CA ASP A 255 3.13 -26.24 -1.42
C ASP A 255 3.23 -25.02 -0.52
N LEU A 256 2.75 -25.15 0.73
CA LEU A 256 2.79 -24.05 1.72
C LEU A 256 4.21 -23.56 2.00
N SER A 257 5.21 -24.46 1.98
CA SER A 257 6.62 -24.07 2.21
C SER A 257 7.18 -23.22 1.08
N ASP A 258 6.80 -23.53 -0.18
CA ASP A 258 7.16 -22.73 -1.35
C ASP A 258 6.54 -21.33 -1.27
N ASP A 259 5.29 -21.25 -0.81
CA ASP A 259 4.54 -20.01 -0.64
C ASP A 259 5.18 -19.10 0.42
N MET A 260 5.53 -19.66 1.59
CA MET A 260 6.23 -18.95 2.65
C MET A 260 7.59 -18.40 2.18
N ARG A 261 8.37 -19.18 1.41
CA ARG A 261 9.64 -18.69 0.85
C ARG A 261 9.44 -17.52 -0.11
N LEU A 262 8.46 -17.61 -0.98
CA LEU A 262 8.14 -16.52 -1.91
C LEU A 262 7.72 -15.26 -1.16
N ALA A 263 6.92 -15.40 -0.10
CA ALA A 263 6.49 -14.28 0.74
C ALA A 263 7.67 -13.61 1.47
N GLU A 264 8.56 -14.39 2.08
CA GLU A 264 9.77 -13.87 2.73
C GLU A 264 10.67 -13.13 1.75
N ASP A 265 10.98 -13.75 0.59
CA ASP A 265 11.79 -13.15 -0.46
C ASP A 265 11.20 -11.84 -0.96
N MET A 266 9.89 -11.77 -1.15
CA MET A 266 9.20 -10.57 -1.62
C MET A 266 9.29 -9.44 -0.59
N ILE A 267 9.02 -9.70 0.69
CA ILE A 267 9.11 -8.68 1.75
C ILE A 267 10.53 -8.13 1.82
N LYS A 268 11.53 -8.99 1.87
CA LYS A 268 12.95 -8.59 1.91
C LYS A 268 13.35 -7.77 0.69
N TYR A 269 12.90 -8.19 -0.50
CA TYR A 269 13.16 -7.46 -1.74
C TYR A 269 12.59 -6.05 -1.75
N ILE A 270 11.31 -5.90 -1.34
CA ILE A 270 10.63 -4.60 -1.29
C ILE A 270 11.37 -3.67 -0.32
N ILE A 271 11.69 -4.15 0.88
CA ILE A 271 12.40 -3.36 1.90
C ILE A 271 13.77 -2.91 1.36
N SER A 272 14.59 -3.84 0.82
CA SER A 272 15.89 -3.51 0.26
C SER A 272 15.78 -2.47 -0.85
N TYR A 273 14.85 -2.68 -1.78
CA TYR A 273 14.65 -1.77 -2.91
C TYR A 273 14.31 -0.34 -2.46
N VAL A 274 13.42 -0.21 -1.48
CA VAL A 274 13.00 1.10 -0.97
C VAL A 274 14.14 1.79 -0.21
N LEU A 275 14.88 1.06 0.64
CA LEU A 275 16.03 1.61 1.36
C LEU A 275 17.12 2.12 0.41
N GLU A 276 17.37 1.41 -0.69
CA GLU A 276 18.37 1.79 -1.70
C GLU A 276 17.92 3.00 -2.55
N ASN A 277 16.65 3.07 -2.90
CA ASN A 277 16.14 4.04 -3.90
C ASN A 277 15.44 5.27 -3.30
N ALA A 278 15.19 5.27 -1.97
CA ALA A 278 14.57 6.38 -1.25
C ALA A 278 15.29 6.72 0.08
N PRO A 279 16.64 6.80 0.12
CA PRO A 279 17.36 6.96 1.39
C PRO A 279 17.00 8.22 2.15
N GLU A 280 16.75 9.34 1.47
CA GLU A 280 16.37 10.61 2.11
C GLU A 280 14.97 10.53 2.73
N GLN A 281 14.00 9.93 2.02
CA GLN A 281 12.65 9.73 2.53
C GLN A 281 12.65 8.78 3.73
N MET A 282 13.43 7.71 3.68
CA MET A 282 13.54 6.75 4.76
C MET A 282 14.22 7.35 6.00
N ALA A 283 15.25 8.17 5.81
CA ALA A 283 15.87 8.95 6.89
C ALA A 283 14.86 9.94 7.51
N PHE A 284 14.04 10.59 6.69
CA PHE A 284 12.97 11.49 7.16
C PHE A 284 11.95 10.73 8.01
N PHE A 285 11.46 9.57 7.58
CA PHE A 285 10.52 8.77 8.36
C PHE A 285 11.13 8.33 9.69
N ASN A 286 12.37 7.84 9.68
CA ASN A 286 13.06 7.43 10.90
C ASN A 286 13.25 8.58 11.89
N GLN A 287 13.45 9.79 11.41
CA GLN A 287 13.65 10.97 12.27
C GLN A 287 12.34 11.55 12.79
N PHE A 288 11.28 11.61 11.98
CA PHE A 288 10.09 12.43 12.26
C PHE A 288 8.80 11.64 12.47
N VAL A 289 8.75 10.38 12.03
CA VAL A 289 7.56 9.53 12.10
C VAL A 289 7.75 8.38 13.08
N ASP A 290 8.77 7.55 12.89
CA ASP A 290 9.06 6.37 13.71
C ASP A 290 10.56 6.19 13.90
N LYS A 291 11.08 6.57 15.05
CA LYS A 291 12.52 6.60 15.37
C LYS A 291 13.20 5.22 15.34
N GLY A 292 12.46 4.12 15.37
CA GLY A 292 12.98 2.76 15.29
C GLY A 292 12.84 2.13 13.91
N LEU A 293 12.35 2.87 12.92
CA LEU A 293 11.96 2.34 11.61
C LEU A 293 13.11 1.65 10.88
N LEU A 294 14.23 2.32 10.71
CA LEU A 294 15.36 1.78 9.97
C LEU A 294 15.97 0.55 10.64
N GLU A 295 16.10 0.58 11.97
CA GLU A 295 16.57 -0.57 12.75
C GLU A 295 15.67 -1.78 12.56
N ARG A 296 14.34 -1.58 12.66
CA ARG A 296 13.35 -2.65 12.45
C ARG A 296 13.41 -3.22 11.03
N LEU A 297 13.47 -2.39 10.00
CA LEU A 297 13.54 -2.83 8.61
C LEU A 297 14.85 -3.57 8.32
N HIS A 298 15.99 -3.11 8.82
CA HIS A 298 17.25 -3.82 8.70
C HIS A 298 17.25 -5.16 9.45
N HIS A 299 16.61 -5.21 10.61
CA HIS A 299 16.45 -6.46 11.35
C HIS A 299 15.65 -7.50 10.53
N VAL A 300 14.56 -7.09 9.87
CA VAL A 300 13.78 -7.98 8.99
C VAL A 300 14.61 -8.49 7.82
N LEU A 301 15.43 -7.63 7.18
CA LEU A 301 16.31 -8.03 6.09
C LEU A 301 17.33 -9.11 6.48
N THR A 302 17.84 -9.06 7.70
CA THR A 302 18.94 -9.91 8.17
C THR A 302 18.49 -11.13 8.97
N SER A 303 17.21 -11.19 9.36
CA SER A 303 16.65 -12.30 10.12
C SER A 303 16.13 -13.40 9.19
N ASP A 304 16.33 -14.65 9.59
CA ASP A 304 15.51 -15.76 9.11
C ASP A 304 14.14 -15.67 9.79
N PHE A 305 13.06 -15.84 9.04
CA PHE A 305 11.73 -15.79 9.62
C PHE A 305 11.48 -17.01 10.51
N GLY A 306 10.83 -16.80 11.65
CA GLY A 306 10.42 -17.87 12.54
C GLY A 306 9.25 -18.65 11.98
N HIS A 307 9.04 -19.86 12.49
CA HIS A 307 7.90 -20.70 12.14
C HIS A 307 7.27 -21.25 13.42
N ALA A 308 5.95 -21.21 13.47
CA ALA A 308 5.14 -21.87 14.50
C ALA A 308 3.82 -22.31 13.88
N THR A 309 3.29 -23.45 14.30
CA THR A 309 1.89 -23.78 14.03
C THR A 309 0.98 -22.90 14.88
N TYR A 310 -0.28 -22.75 14.47
CA TYR A 310 -1.28 -22.03 15.26
C TYR A 310 -1.42 -22.64 16.66
N THR A 311 -1.38 -23.97 16.77
CA THR A 311 -1.42 -24.65 18.07
C THR A 311 -0.26 -24.25 18.98
N GLU A 312 0.97 -24.29 18.46
CA GLU A 312 2.16 -23.80 19.19
C GLU A 312 2.07 -22.31 19.54
N ALA A 313 1.55 -21.49 18.65
CA ALA A 313 1.34 -20.07 18.90
C ALA A 313 0.35 -19.86 20.07
N ILE A 314 -0.76 -20.58 20.10
CA ILE A 314 -1.71 -20.55 21.23
C ILE A 314 -1.06 -20.99 22.52
N GLU A 315 -0.31 -22.08 22.53
CA GLU A 315 0.41 -22.57 23.72
C GLU A 315 1.41 -21.54 24.27
N LEU A 316 2.03 -20.75 23.37
CA LEU A 316 2.94 -19.67 23.75
C LEU A 316 2.21 -18.43 24.27
N LEU A 317 1.00 -18.16 23.84
CA LEU A 317 0.22 -16.99 24.19
C LEU A 317 -0.63 -17.18 25.46
N GLU A 318 -1.27 -18.35 25.64
CA GLU A 318 -2.18 -18.62 26.77
C GLU A 318 -1.61 -18.28 28.15
N PRO A 319 -0.32 -18.55 28.46
CA PRO A 319 0.26 -18.16 29.75
C PRO A 319 0.28 -16.63 30.00
N HIS A 320 0.06 -15.82 28.97
CA HIS A 320 0.09 -14.37 29.02
C HIS A 320 -1.30 -13.71 28.90
N ASN A 321 -2.39 -14.49 28.95
CA ASN A 321 -3.76 -14.01 28.81
C ASN A 321 -4.14 -12.87 29.78
N ASP A 322 -3.54 -12.80 30.96
CA ASP A 322 -3.75 -11.70 31.89
C ASP A 322 -3.24 -10.32 31.39
N SER A 323 -2.40 -10.34 30.38
CA SER A 323 -1.82 -9.12 29.76
C SER A 323 -2.51 -8.69 28.47
N PHE A 324 -3.47 -9.46 27.97
CA PHE A 324 -4.20 -9.19 26.74
C PHE A 324 -5.58 -8.59 27.01
N ASP A 325 -5.99 -7.68 26.15
CA ASP A 325 -7.37 -7.15 26.15
C ASP A 325 -8.37 -8.24 25.74
N TYR A 326 -7.94 -9.16 24.87
CA TYR A 326 -8.71 -10.30 24.35
C TYR A 326 -8.00 -11.62 24.68
N PRO A 327 -8.37 -12.32 25.77
CA PRO A 327 -7.80 -13.62 26.09
C PRO A 327 -7.92 -14.62 24.93
N VAL A 328 -6.86 -15.34 24.65
CA VAL A 328 -6.79 -16.27 23.53
C VAL A 328 -6.88 -17.72 24.01
N HIS A 329 -7.52 -18.56 23.20
CA HIS A 329 -7.59 -20.01 23.36
C HIS A 329 -7.67 -20.68 21.98
N TRP A 330 -7.46 -21.99 21.92
CA TRP A 330 -7.50 -22.69 20.65
C TRP A 330 -8.86 -22.52 19.94
N GLY A 331 -8.84 -22.09 18.69
CA GLY A 331 -10.03 -21.71 17.90
C GLY A 331 -10.34 -20.21 17.89
N SER A 332 -9.64 -19.38 18.67
CA SER A 332 -9.77 -17.92 18.65
C SER A 332 -9.04 -17.32 17.44
N ASP A 333 -9.62 -16.28 16.84
CA ASP A 333 -8.87 -15.41 15.92
C ASP A 333 -7.78 -14.66 16.67
N LEU A 334 -6.55 -14.69 16.13
CA LEU A 334 -5.45 -13.88 16.67
C LEU A 334 -5.72 -12.40 16.41
N GLN A 335 -5.67 -11.62 17.48
CA GLN A 335 -5.75 -10.17 17.39
C GLN A 335 -4.35 -9.57 17.22
N THR A 336 -4.28 -8.33 16.75
CA THR A 336 -3.00 -7.62 16.57
C THR A 336 -2.09 -7.64 17.81
N GLU A 337 -2.65 -7.61 19.02
CA GLU A 337 -1.85 -7.70 20.24
C GLU A 337 -1.13 -9.04 20.37
N HIS A 338 -1.80 -10.14 20.00
CA HIS A 338 -1.24 -11.50 20.01
C HIS A 338 -0.12 -11.63 18.95
N GLU A 339 -0.38 -11.15 17.74
CA GLU A 339 0.57 -11.18 16.61
C GLU A 339 1.85 -10.37 16.91
N ARG A 340 1.69 -9.20 17.51
CA ARG A 340 2.81 -8.38 17.95
C ARG A 340 3.55 -9.01 19.13
N PHE A 341 2.86 -9.63 20.06
CA PHE A 341 3.49 -10.32 21.18
C PHE A 341 4.35 -11.49 20.68
N LEU A 342 3.88 -12.27 19.71
CA LEU A 342 4.67 -13.31 19.06
C LEU A 342 5.93 -12.72 18.41
N THR A 343 5.80 -11.68 17.60
CA THR A 343 6.92 -11.13 16.82
C THR A 343 7.89 -10.28 17.63
N GLU A 344 7.40 -9.54 18.66
CA GLU A 344 8.21 -8.57 19.40
C GLU A 344 8.76 -9.13 20.73
N THR A 345 8.03 -10.06 21.36
CA THR A 345 8.40 -10.58 22.67
C THR A 345 8.97 -11.99 22.60
N ILE A 346 8.27 -12.90 21.92
CA ILE A 346 8.64 -14.34 21.89
C ILE A 346 9.74 -14.59 20.87
N PHE A 347 9.46 -14.39 19.59
CA PHE A 347 10.41 -14.72 18.51
C PHE A 347 11.41 -13.59 18.24
N LYS A 348 11.07 -12.34 18.55
CA LYS A 348 11.87 -11.12 18.29
C LYS A 348 12.30 -10.99 16.84
N ARG A 349 11.46 -11.44 15.90
CA ARG A 349 11.66 -11.44 14.45
C ARG A 349 10.35 -11.73 13.74
N PRO A 350 10.26 -11.56 12.41
CA PRO A 350 9.09 -12.01 11.65
C PRO A 350 8.83 -13.50 11.85
N VAL A 351 7.56 -13.90 11.83
CA VAL A 351 7.12 -15.28 12.09
C VAL A 351 6.02 -15.66 11.12
N PHE A 352 6.14 -16.85 10.53
CA PHE A 352 5.01 -17.52 9.89
C PHE A 352 4.26 -18.35 10.94
N VAL A 353 2.96 -18.11 11.05
CA VAL A 353 2.04 -18.96 11.81
C VAL A 353 1.23 -19.78 10.82
N THR A 354 1.21 -21.12 10.97
CA THR A 354 0.60 -22.05 10.01
C THR A 354 -0.43 -22.96 10.65
N ASP A 355 -1.16 -23.70 9.82
CA ASP A 355 -2.05 -24.79 10.28
C ASP A 355 -3.15 -24.30 11.22
N TYR A 356 -3.89 -23.31 10.78
CA TYR A 356 -5.02 -22.72 11.49
C TYR A 356 -6.23 -23.67 11.56
N PRO A 357 -7.08 -23.51 12.59
CA PRO A 357 -8.38 -24.19 12.62
C PRO A 357 -9.20 -23.89 11.38
N LYS A 358 -9.81 -24.92 10.76
CA LYS A 358 -10.60 -24.76 9.53
C LYS A 358 -11.82 -23.85 9.71
N GLU A 359 -12.34 -23.75 10.93
CA GLU A 359 -13.55 -22.98 11.24
C GLU A 359 -13.35 -21.46 11.10
N ILE A 360 -12.11 -20.99 11.24
CA ILE A 360 -11.76 -19.56 11.15
C ILE A 360 -11.06 -19.18 9.85
N LYS A 361 -11.00 -20.10 8.88
CA LYS A 361 -10.33 -19.86 7.59
C LYS A 361 -11.25 -20.21 6.40
N ALA A 362 -10.93 -19.64 5.24
CA ALA A 362 -11.75 -19.72 4.03
C ALA A 362 -11.86 -21.13 3.45
N PHE A 363 -12.92 -21.36 2.67
CA PHE A 363 -13.30 -22.67 2.11
C PHE A 363 -12.28 -23.31 1.17
N TYR A 364 -11.50 -22.49 0.48
CA TYR A 364 -10.55 -22.90 -0.55
C TYR A 364 -9.21 -23.38 -0.01
N MET A 365 -8.96 -23.26 1.28
CA MET A 365 -7.70 -23.65 1.89
C MET A 365 -7.62 -25.17 2.05
N LYS A 366 -6.45 -25.74 1.76
CA LYS A 366 -6.25 -27.18 1.79
C LYS A 366 -6.44 -27.75 3.19
N LEU A 367 -7.34 -28.72 3.31
CA LEU A 367 -7.56 -29.45 4.57
C LEU A 367 -6.35 -30.32 4.89
N ASN A 368 -5.83 -30.19 6.10
CA ASN A 368 -4.76 -31.04 6.60
C ASN A 368 -5.25 -32.46 6.93
N PRO A 369 -4.35 -33.47 6.98
CA PRO A 369 -4.72 -34.86 7.27
C PRO A 369 -5.41 -35.06 8.63
N ASP A 370 -5.29 -34.16 9.57
CA ASP A 370 -5.96 -34.18 10.87
C ASP A 370 -7.48 -33.91 10.79
N GLY A 371 -7.95 -33.39 9.64
CA GLY A 371 -9.34 -33.03 9.40
C GLY A 371 -9.84 -31.83 10.22
N LYS A 372 -8.98 -31.16 10.96
CA LYS A 372 -9.30 -30.04 11.86
C LYS A 372 -8.64 -28.72 11.47
N THR A 373 -7.46 -28.79 10.89
CA THR A 373 -6.68 -27.63 10.48
C THR A 373 -6.57 -27.53 8.97
N VAL A 374 -6.20 -26.36 8.47
CA VAL A 374 -5.94 -26.10 7.06
C VAL A 374 -4.51 -25.59 6.87
N ALA A 375 -3.91 -25.86 5.73
CA ALA A 375 -2.57 -25.41 5.35
C ALA A 375 -2.58 -23.90 4.99
N ALA A 376 -3.02 -23.10 5.96
CA ALA A 376 -2.96 -21.64 5.93
C ALA A 376 -1.64 -21.14 6.48
N MET A 377 -1.25 -19.93 6.10
CA MET A 377 -0.15 -19.19 6.71
C MET A 377 -0.49 -17.72 6.88
N ASP A 378 -0.11 -17.15 8.00
CA ASP A 378 -0.05 -15.70 8.18
C ASP A 378 1.40 -15.31 8.46
N CYS A 379 1.92 -14.33 7.69
CA CYS A 379 3.23 -13.75 7.94
C CYS A 379 3.07 -12.55 8.86
N LEU A 380 3.60 -12.67 10.06
CA LEU A 380 3.56 -11.64 11.09
C LEU A 380 4.89 -10.90 11.13
N VAL A 381 4.85 -9.57 11.19
CA VAL A 381 6.04 -8.72 11.30
C VAL A 381 5.97 -7.81 12.52
N PRO A 382 7.12 -7.47 13.16
CA PRO A 382 7.15 -6.54 14.29
C PRO A 382 6.55 -5.16 13.92
N GLY A 383 5.77 -4.58 14.82
CA GLY A 383 5.17 -3.26 14.66
C GLY A 383 3.79 -3.24 14.00
N ILE A 384 3.46 -4.23 13.16
CA ILE A 384 2.18 -4.25 12.46
C ILE A 384 1.35 -5.51 12.72
N GLY A 385 1.99 -6.65 13.00
CA GLY A 385 1.35 -7.96 13.05
C GLY A 385 1.23 -8.58 11.67
N GLU A 386 0.08 -9.14 11.31
CA GLU A 386 -0.16 -9.75 10.00
C GLU A 386 0.03 -8.74 8.85
N ILE A 387 0.92 -9.09 7.92
CA ILE A 387 1.18 -8.34 6.69
C ILE A 387 0.80 -9.14 5.44
N ILE A 388 0.91 -10.47 5.51
CA ILE A 388 0.53 -11.41 4.45
C ILE A 388 -0.32 -12.52 5.07
N GLY A 389 -1.42 -12.86 4.41
CA GLY A 389 -2.19 -14.08 4.63
C GLY A 389 -2.21 -14.94 3.37
N GLY A 390 -2.03 -16.25 3.51
CA GLY A 390 -1.98 -17.16 2.38
C GLY A 390 -2.32 -18.60 2.73
N SER A 391 -2.28 -19.48 1.73
CA SER A 391 -2.47 -20.91 1.95
C SER A 391 -2.04 -21.74 0.77
N GLN A 392 -1.77 -23.01 0.99
CA GLN A 392 -1.94 -24.01 -0.03
C GLN A 392 -3.43 -24.16 -0.34
N ARG A 393 -3.80 -24.29 -1.61
CA ARG A 393 -5.19 -24.35 -2.07
C ARG A 393 -5.67 -25.80 -2.07
N GLU A 394 -6.97 -26.01 -1.78
CA GLU A 394 -7.56 -27.35 -1.89
C GLU A 394 -7.62 -27.80 -3.34
N ASP A 395 -6.93 -28.85 -3.66
CA ASP A 395 -6.82 -29.43 -4.99
C ASP A 395 -7.68 -30.68 -5.20
N ASP A 396 -8.26 -31.23 -4.12
CA ASP A 396 -9.22 -32.33 -4.21
C ASP A 396 -10.65 -31.81 -4.39
N TYR A 397 -11.31 -32.28 -5.44
CA TYR A 397 -12.67 -31.85 -5.81
C TYR A 397 -13.70 -32.15 -4.73
N ASP A 398 -13.70 -33.39 -4.22
CA ASP A 398 -14.75 -33.88 -3.29
C ASP A 398 -14.59 -33.17 -1.92
N THR A 399 -13.35 -32.97 -1.48
CA THR A 399 -13.03 -32.23 -0.25
C THR A 399 -13.46 -30.78 -0.37
N LEU A 400 -13.19 -30.12 -1.50
CA LEU A 400 -13.59 -28.73 -1.74
C LEU A 400 -15.12 -28.58 -1.73
N VAL A 401 -15.85 -29.45 -2.43
CA VAL A 401 -17.32 -29.45 -2.44
C VAL A 401 -17.90 -29.72 -1.05
N ALA A 402 -17.33 -30.67 -0.31
CA ALA A 402 -17.76 -30.91 1.07
C ALA A 402 -17.60 -29.68 1.95
N ARG A 403 -16.46 -28.97 1.82
CA ARG A 403 -16.19 -27.76 2.57
C ARG A 403 -17.14 -26.60 2.19
N MET A 404 -17.43 -26.44 0.90
CA MET A 404 -18.41 -25.46 0.43
C MET A 404 -19.80 -25.73 1.02
N LYS A 405 -20.23 -26.99 1.07
CA LYS A 405 -21.51 -27.39 1.70
C LYS A 405 -21.56 -27.10 3.19
N GLU A 406 -20.47 -27.37 3.92
CA GLU A 406 -20.37 -27.03 5.35
C GLU A 406 -20.60 -25.53 5.61
N LEU A 407 -20.15 -24.67 4.69
CA LEU A 407 -20.27 -23.22 4.78
C LEU A 407 -21.53 -22.64 4.10
N GLY A 408 -22.40 -23.51 3.53
CA GLY A 408 -23.63 -23.10 2.86
C GLY A 408 -23.43 -22.42 1.53
N LEU A 409 -22.25 -22.58 0.89
CA LEU A 409 -21.96 -22.04 -0.44
C LEU A 409 -22.61 -22.91 -1.52
N LYS A 410 -23.07 -22.26 -2.59
CA LYS A 410 -23.71 -22.93 -3.73
C LYS A 410 -22.67 -23.26 -4.79
N GLU A 411 -22.58 -24.53 -5.18
CA GLU A 411 -21.66 -24.99 -6.23
C GLU A 411 -21.86 -24.24 -7.56
N GLU A 412 -23.10 -23.83 -7.85
CA GLU A 412 -23.46 -23.10 -9.08
C GLU A 412 -22.74 -21.78 -9.23
N ASP A 413 -22.47 -21.09 -8.12
CA ASP A 413 -21.80 -19.78 -8.10
C ASP A 413 -20.28 -19.92 -8.31
N TYR A 414 -19.72 -21.11 -8.12
CA TYR A 414 -18.28 -21.42 -8.20
C TYR A 414 -17.96 -22.49 -9.26
N GLY A 415 -18.84 -22.72 -10.23
CA GLY A 415 -18.65 -23.76 -11.26
C GLY A 415 -17.31 -23.66 -11.97
N PHE A 416 -16.86 -22.44 -12.35
CA PHE A 416 -15.57 -22.20 -12.99
C PHE A 416 -14.38 -22.61 -12.09
N TYR A 417 -14.51 -22.40 -10.79
CA TYR A 417 -13.49 -22.73 -9.80
C TYR A 417 -13.39 -24.23 -9.54
N LEU A 418 -14.54 -24.90 -9.49
CA LEU A 418 -14.63 -26.36 -9.39
C LEU A 418 -14.07 -27.07 -10.64
N ASP A 419 -14.24 -26.48 -11.83
CA ASP A 419 -13.69 -27.03 -13.08
C ASP A 419 -12.16 -27.11 -13.04
N LEU A 420 -11.46 -26.26 -12.33
CA LEU A 420 -10.01 -26.36 -12.14
C LEU A 420 -9.58 -27.64 -11.42
N ARG A 421 -10.48 -28.25 -10.65
CA ARG A 421 -10.21 -29.54 -9.95
C ARG A 421 -10.56 -30.74 -10.81
N LYS A 422 -11.41 -30.56 -11.83
CA LYS A 422 -11.81 -31.63 -12.77
C LYS A 422 -10.86 -31.76 -13.96
N TYR A 423 -10.32 -30.64 -14.45
CA TYR A 423 -9.62 -30.59 -15.73
C TYR A 423 -8.12 -30.33 -15.55
N GLY A 424 -7.42 -31.27 -14.96
CA GLY A 424 -5.96 -31.22 -14.83
C GLY A 424 -5.50 -30.39 -13.65
N THR A 425 -6.04 -30.63 -12.47
CA THR A 425 -5.62 -29.98 -11.25
C THR A 425 -4.14 -30.19 -10.93
N ALA A 426 -3.54 -29.22 -10.27
CA ALA A 426 -2.22 -29.32 -9.66
C ALA A 426 -2.28 -28.77 -8.25
N ARG A 427 -1.43 -29.29 -7.35
CA ARG A 427 -1.23 -28.60 -6.07
C ARG A 427 -0.75 -27.19 -6.36
N HIS A 428 -1.25 -26.20 -5.63
CA HIS A 428 -0.90 -24.80 -5.81
C HIS A 428 -1.11 -24.04 -4.51
N ALA A 429 -0.45 -22.92 -4.41
CA ALA A 429 -0.47 -22.08 -3.23
C ALA A 429 -0.40 -20.60 -3.64
N GLY A 430 -0.77 -19.74 -2.74
CA GLY A 430 -0.72 -18.32 -2.97
C GLY A 430 -1.05 -17.52 -1.72
N PHE A 431 -0.78 -16.24 -1.77
CA PHE A 431 -1.00 -15.34 -0.65
C PHE A 431 -1.52 -13.97 -1.09
N GLY A 432 -1.99 -13.19 -0.12
CA GLY A 432 -2.36 -11.79 -0.31
C GLY A 432 -1.50 -10.86 0.54
N LEU A 433 -0.88 -9.86 -0.08
CA LEU A 433 -0.25 -8.72 0.60
C LEU A 433 -1.12 -7.49 0.41
N GLY A 434 -1.63 -6.92 1.51
CA GLY A 434 -2.26 -5.61 1.49
C GLY A 434 -1.23 -4.51 1.22
N PHE A 435 -1.33 -3.83 0.08
CA PHE A 435 -0.33 -2.86 -0.33
C PHE A 435 -0.22 -1.69 0.65
N GLU A 436 -1.34 -1.22 1.15
CA GLU A 436 -1.38 -0.13 2.13
C GLU A 436 -0.71 -0.52 3.45
N ARG A 437 -0.93 -1.74 3.95
CA ARG A 437 -0.21 -2.25 5.13
C ARG A 437 1.30 -2.30 4.88
N CYS A 438 1.71 -2.73 3.69
CA CYS A 438 3.12 -2.72 3.29
C CYS A 438 3.69 -1.30 3.30
N VAL A 439 2.98 -0.31 2.74
CA VAL A 439 3.43 1.10 2.75
C VAL A 439 3.46 1.66 4.17
N MET A 440 2.47 1.35 5.02
CA MET A 440 2.49 1.72 6.44
C MET A 440 3.73 1.14 7.12
N TYR A 441 4.03 -0.12 6.88
CA TYR A 441 5.20 -0.81 7.43
C TYR A 441 6.52 -0.17 7.01
N LEU A 442 6.66 0.16 5.71
CA LEU A 442 7.85 0.81 5.15
C LEU A 442 8.06 2.24 5.64
N THR A 443 7.00 2.96 5.97
CA THR A 443 7.06 4.39 6.30
C THR A 443 6.90 4.70 7.79
N GLY A 444 6.44 3.73 8.58
CA GLY A 444 6.08 3.94 9.98
C GLY A 444 4.77 4.73 10.18
N MET A 445 4.01 4.98 9.11
CA MET A 445 2.73 5.68 9.21
C MET A 445 1.69 4.82 9.94
N ALA A 446 1.07 5.38 10.97
CA ALA A 446 0.19 4.65 11.87
C ALA A 446 -1.25 4.49 11.37
N ASN A 447 -1.64 5.17 10.28
CA ASN A 447 -3.02 5.17 9.79
C ASN A 447 -3.06 4.97 8.28
N ILE A 448 -3.86 4.01 7.85
CA ILE A 448 -4.03 3.64 6.43
C ILE A 448 -4.48 4.83 5.56
N ARG A 449 -5.25 5.78 6.13
CA ARG A 449 -5.69 7.00 5.45
C ARG A 449 -4.54 7.90 5.01
N ASP A 450 -3.36 7.73 5.62
CA ASP A 450 -2.18 8.54 5.35
C ASP A 450 -1.22 7.93 4.31
N VAL A 451 -1.54 6.73 3.84
CA VAL A 451 -0.77 6.04 2.77
C VAL A 451 -1.58 5.83 1.49
N ILE A 452 -2.84 6.27 1.47
CA ILE A 452 -3.73 6.27 0.31
C ILE A 452 -3.89 7.72 -0.17
N PRO A 453 -3.73 8.02 -1.47
CA PRO A 453 -3.90 9.38 -2.00
C PRO A 453 -5.26 10.00 -1.65
N PHE A 454 -6.35 9.28 -1.92
CA PHE A 454 -7.73 9.67 -1.65
C PHE A 454 -8.44 8.51 -0.95
N PRO A 455 -8.36 8.41 0.39
CA PRO A 455 -8.86 7.26 1.14
C PRO A 455 -10.39 7.16 1.09
N ARG A 456 -10.90 5.95 0.86
CA ARG A 456 -12.31 5.59 0.98
C ARG A 456 -12.50 4.80 2.26
N THR A 457 -13.26 5.33 3.18
CA THR A 457 -13.53 4.72 4.49
C THR A 457 -14.98 4.95 4.89
N VAL A 458 -15.42 4.30 5.96
CA VAL A 458 -16.78 4.53 6.49
C VAL A 458 -17.04 6.03 6.66
N ASN A 459 -18.16 6.50 6.14
CA ASN A 459 -18.59 7.91 6.13
C ASN A 459 -17.63 8.90 5.43
N ASN A 460 -16.71 8.41 4.58
CA ASN A 460 -15.80 9.28 3.84
C ASN A 460 -15.60 8.79 2.40
N CYS A 461 -16.09 9.58 1.46
CA CYS A 461 -15.89 9.42 0.02
C CYS A 461 -15.55 10.77 -0.65
N ASP A 462 -15.00 11.71 0.13
CA ASP A 462 -14.67 13.05 -0.34
C ASP A 462 -13.37 13.04 -1.17
N LEU A 463 -13.45 13.71 -2.37
CA LEU A 463 -12.39 13.89 -3.39
C LEU A 463 -11.78 12.61 -3.93
#